data_97a6ad45471b353923bd04d3512616b9
#
_entry.id   97a6ad45471b353923bd04d3512616b9
#
_cell.length_a   1.000
_cell.length_b   1.000
_cell.length_c   1.000
_cell.angle_alpha   90.00
_cell.angle_beta   90.00
_cell.angle_gamma   90.00
#
_symmetry.space_group_name_H-M   'P 1'
#
loop_
_entity.id
_entity.type
_entity.pdbx_description
1 polymer ?
#
loop_
_entity_poly.entity_id
_entity_poly.type
_entity_poly.pdbx_seq_one_letter_code
_entity_poly.pdbx_strand_id
1 'polypeptide(L)'
;MLAEQFDAFLLDLDGVVYIGAELLPGAAEALGRLRAAGKAIRFLTNDPRPTRRELAERLAGLGVEARIDEIITCGWATAWYLRREGVRSVFVVGSAGLRAELEQAGIAVVDRERPEAVVVGADEGLGYLDILRASRWIHQGARFVAVN
;
A
#
# COMPACT_ATOMS: atom_id res chain seq x y z
N MET A 1 15.07 -28.29 2.47
CA MET A 1 13.75 -27.68 2.79
C MET A 1 13.37 -26.67 1.71
N LEU A 2 12.07 -26.31 1.55
CA LEU A 2 11.65 -25.34 0.52
C LEU A 2 12.42 -24.02 0.61
N ALA A 3 12.68 -23.52 1.82
CA ALA A 3 13.42 -22.28 2.05
C ALA A 3 14.88 -22.29 1.53
N GLU A 4 15.48 -23.44 1.30
CA GLU A 4 16.83 -23.55 0.77
C GLU A 4 16.89 -23.28 -0.75
N GLN A 5 15.75 -23.38 -1.42
CA GLN A 5 15.63 -23.24 -2.87
C GLN A 5 15.44 -21.78 -3.32
N PHE A 6 15.19 -20.86 -2.39
CA PHE A 6 14.89 -19.46 -2.70
C PHE A 6 15.73 -18.50 -1.85
N ASP A 7 16.11 -17.37 -2.42
CA ASP A 7 16.86 -16.32 -1.73
C ASP A 7 15.97 -15.23 -1.15
N ALA A 8 14.74 -15.10 -1.65
CA ALA A 8 13.79 -14.10 -1.23
C ALA A 8 12.38 -14.65 -1.11
N PHE A 9 11.61 -14.09 -0.17
CA PHE A 9 10.23 -14.47 0.12
C PHE A 9 9.35 -13.22 0.05
N LEU A 10 8.32 -13.30 -0.80
CA LEU A 10 7.27 -12.32 -0.91
C LEU A 10 6.05 -12.88 -0.16
N LEU A 11 5.65 -12.22 0.90
CA LEU A 11 4.62 -12.71 1.81
C LEU A 11 3.45 -11.73 1.84
N ASP A 12 2.25 -12.24 1.62
CA ASP A 12 1.03 -11.49 1.93
C ASP A 12 0.91 -11.30 3.45
N LEU A 13 0.14 -10.33 3.87
CA LEU A 13 -0.03 -10.00 5.28
C LEU A 13 -1.31 -10.61 5.86
N ASP A 14 -2.48 -10.22 5.33
CA ASP A 14 -3.75 -10.66 5.89
C ASP A 14 -4.06 -12.11 5.51
N GLY A 15 -4.31 -12.96 6.50
CA GLY A 15 -4.49 -14.39 6.29
C GLY A 15 -3.19 -15.21 6.13
N VAL A 16 -2.01 -14.57 6.09
CA VAL A 16 -0.70 -15.24 5.97
C VAL A 16 0.20 -14.97 7.17
N VAL A 17 0.31 -13.72 7.59
CA VAL A 17 1.10 -13.33 8.77
C VAL A 17 0.19 -13.11 9.97
N TYR A 18 -0.95 -12.46 9.78
CA TYR A 18 -1.95 -12.19 10.81
C TYR A 18 -3.37 -12.27 10.26
N ILE A 19 -4.35 -12.35 11.16
CA ILE A 19 -5.77 -12.14 10.88
C ILE A 19 -6.31 -11.11 11.88
N GLY A 20 -6.87 -10.01 11.38
CA GLY A 20 -7.34 -8.93 12.26
C GLY A 20 -6.20 -8.41 13.14
N ALA A 21 -6.32 -8.52 14.46
CA ALA A 21 -5.32 -8.10 15.44
C ALA A 21 -4.47 -9.24 16.00
N GLU A 22 -4.55 -10.43 15.42
CA GLU A 22 -3.89 -11.64 15.95
C GLU A 22 -2.87 -12.19 14.96
N LEU A 23 -1.67 -12.47 15.45
CA LEU A 23 -0.63 -13.15 14.69
C LEU A 23 -1.01 -14.60 14.44
N LEU A 24 -0.82 -15.09 13.23
CA LEU A 24 -1.03 -16.50 12.93
C LEU A 24 -0.02 -17.40 13.69
N PRO A 25 -0.46 -18.56 14.19
CA PRO A 25 0.43 -19.47 14.89
C PRO A 25 1.65 -19.85 14.04
N GLY A 26 2.84 -19.70 14.63
CA GLY A 26 4.12 -20.01 13.96
C GLY A 26 4.65 -18.96 12.99
N ALA A 27 3.90 -17.89 12.69
CA ALA A 27 4.34 -16.86 11.73
C ALA A 27 5.62 -16.15 12.19
N ALA A 28 5.68 -15.67 13.45
CA ALA A 28 6.88 -15.03 13.98
C ALA A 28 8.10 -15.94 13.95
N GLU A 29 7.91 -17.22 14.34
CA GLU A 29 8.98 -18.20 14.33
C GLU A 29 9.49 -18.50 12.91
N ALA A 30 8.58 -18.66 11.95
CA ALA A 30 8.93 -18.88 10.55
C ALA A 30 9.71 -17.70 9.97
N LEU A 31 9.25 -16.47 10.22
CA LEU A 31 9.94 -15.23 9.80
C LEU A 31 11.32 -15.13 10.44
N GLY A 32 11.44 -15.41 11.74
CA GLY A 32 12.73 -15.44 12.45
C GLY A 32 13.71 -16.44 11.84
N ARG A 33 13.25 -17.64 11.49
CA ARG A 33 14.08 -18.66 10.83
C ARG A 33 14.54 -18.23 9.44
N LEU A 34 13.67 -17.59 8.64
CA LEU A 34 14.03 -17.06 7.33
C LEU A 34 15.11 -15.97 7.46
N ARG A 35 14.94 -15.04 8.41
CA ARG A 35 15.94 -14.00 8.68
C ARG A 35 17.28 -14.58 9.16
N ALA A 36 17.25 -15.54 10.08
CA ALA A 36 18.46 -16.23 10.56
C ALA A 36 19.19 -16.98 9.43
N ALA A 37 18.45 -17.45 8.43
CA ALA A 37 19.02 -18.07 7.23
C ALA A 37 19.47 -17.06 6.16
N GLY A 38 19.48 -15.76 6.47
CA GLY A 38 19.91 -14.69 5.56
C GLY A 38 18.97 -14.46 4.37
N LYS A 39 17.72 -14.91 4.45
CA LYS A 39 16.75 -14.76 3.36
C LYS A 39 16.16 -13.35 3.34
N ALA A 40 16.02 -12.79 2.14
CA ALA A 40 15.32 -11.53 1.96
C ALA A 40 13.80 -11.72 2.14
N ILE A 41 13.17 -10.83 2.89
CA ILE A 41 11.72 -10.85 3.11
C ILE A 41 11.12 -9.55 2.58
N ARG A 42 9.98 -9.65 1.89
CA ARG A 42 9.13 -8.52 1.54
C ARG A 42 7.69 -8.86 1.90
N PHE A 43 7.02 -7.93 2.54
CA PHE A 43 5.60 -8.01 2.88
C PHE A 43 4.80 -7.26 1.82
N LEU A 44 3.81 -7.92 1.25
CA LEU A 44 2.92 -7.34 0.27
C LEU A 44 1.51 -7.27 0.83
N THR A 45 0.79 -6.21 0.51
CA THR A 45 -0.64 -6.13 0.82
C THR A 45 -1.38 -5.38 -0.28
N ASN A 46 -2.57 -5.87 -0.59
CA ASN A 46 -3.53 -5.19 -1.44
C ASN A 46 -4.49 -4.28 -0.66
N ASP A 47 -4.35 -4.17 0.67
CA ASP A 47 -5.12 -3.19 1.44
C ASP A 47 -4.62 -1.76 1.14
N PRO A 48 -5.42 -0.89 0.52
CA PRO A 48 -5.01 0.46 0.17
C PRO A 48 -5.15 1.46 1.33
N ARG A 49 -5.62 1.02 2.50
CA ARG A 49 -5.93 1.91 3.62
C ARG A 49 -4.72 2.35 4.42
N PRO A 50 -3.83 1.43 4.88
CA PRO A 50 -2.70 1.81 5.72
C PRO A 50 -1.49 2.29 4.90
N THR A 51 -0.72 3.16 5.52
CA THR A 51 0.65 3.47 5.09
C THR A 51 1.60 2.31 5.42
N ARG A 52 2.76 2.28 4.77
CA ARG A 52 3.84 1.33 5.12
C ARG A 52 4.31 1.50 6.56
N ARG A 53 4.31 2.74 7.09
CA ARG A 53 4.68 3.03 8.48
C ARG A 53 3.69 2.41 9.47
N GLU A 54 2.40 2.63 9.26
CA GLU A 54 1.35 2.04 10.09
C GLU A 54 1.40 0.50 10.09
N LEU A 55 1.72 -0.10 8.94
CA LEU A 55 1.91 -1.55 8.87
C LEU A 55 3.16 -2.03 9.59
N ALA A 56 4.27 -1.29 9.52
CA ALA A 56 5.47 -1.63 10.27
C ALA A 56 5.22 -1.57 11.79
N GLU A 57 4.52 -0.52 12.26
CA GLU A 57 4.12 -0.35 13.65
C GLU A 57 3.17 -1.48 14.11
N ARG A 58 2.19 -1.84 13.27
CA ARG A 58 1.28 -2.94 13.52
C ARG A 58 2.01 -4.28 13.64
N LEU A 59 2.92 -4.59 12.71
CA LEU A 59 3.73 -5.80 12.74
C LEU A 59 4.61 -5.86 14.00
N ALA A 60 5.24 -4.74 14.37
CA ALA A 60 6.01 -4.63 15.60
C ALA A 60 5.15 -4.90 16.85
N GLY A 61 3.92 -4.36 16.91
CA GLY A 61 2.95 -4.65 17.97
C GLY A 61 2.55 -6.11 18.07
N LEU A 62 2.62 -6.85 16.96
CA LEU A 62 2.37 -8.30 16.90
C LEU A 62 3.65 -9.15 17.16
N GLY A 63 4.80 -8.51 17.46
CA GLY A 63 6.07 -9.20 17.68
C GLY A 63 6.80 -9.61 16.39
N VAL A 64 6.43 -9.03 15.26
CA VAL A 64 7.11 -9.22 13.98
C VAL A 64 7.91 -7.97 13.62
N GLU A 65 9.23 -8.09 13.57
CA GLU A 65 10.09 -7.02 13.10
C GLU A 65 9.95 -6.86 11.58
N ALA A 66 9.59 -5.66 11.12
CA ALA A 66 9.52 -5.33 9.71
C ALA A 66 10.00 -3.90 9.47
N ARG A 67 10.96 -3.72 8.56
CA ARG A 67 11.40 -2.39 8.16
C ARG A 67 10.44 -1.83 7.12
N ILE A 68 10.32 -0.50 7.06
CA ILE A 68 9.43 0.18 6.09
C ILE A 68 9.79 -0.19 4.64
N ASP A 69 11.08 -0.37 4.35
CA ASP A 69 11.56 -0.76 3.02
C ASP A 69 11.28 -2.23 2.66
N GLU A 70 10.89 -3.05 3.62
CA GLU A 70 10.43 -4.43 3.41
C GLU A 70 8.93 -4.50 3.07
N ILE A 71 8.17 -3.41 3.28
CA ILE A 71 6.72 -3.39 3.10
C ILE A 71 6.36 -2.75 1.76
N ILE A 72 5.56 -3.45 0.99
CA ILE A 72 5.02 -3.01 -0.30
C ILE A 72 3.50 -2.99 -0.19
N THR A 73 2.94 -1.79 -0.06
CA THR A 73 1.49 -1.58 -0.15
C THR A 73 1.08 -1.27 -1.58
N CYS A 74 -0.17 -1.53 -1.93
CA CYS A 74 -0.70 -1.08 -3.22
C CYS A 74 -0.69 0.45 -3.34
N GLY A 75 -0.86 1.19 -2.23
CA GLY A 75 -0.73 2.65 -2.21
C GLY A 75 0.69 3.11 -2.59
N TRP A 76 1.72 2.53 -1.97
CA TRP A 76 3.11 2.82 -2.33
C TRP A 76 3.44 2.42 -3.78
N ALA A 77 2.98 1.25 -4.21
CA ALA A 77 3.20 0.79 -5.58
C ALA A 77 2.55 1.73 -6.60
N THR A 78 1.33 2.23 -6.29
CA THR A 78 0.64 3.24 -7.12
C THR A 78 1.44 4.55 -7.17
N ALA A 79 1.92 5.04 -6.04
CA ALA A 79 2.74 6.25 -5.97
C ALA A 79 4.02 6.11 -6.80
N TRP A 80 4.70 4.98 -6.69
CA TRP A 80 5.90 4.65 -7.46
C TRP A 80 5.62 4.60 -8.97
N TYR A 81 4.52 3.94 -9.36
CA TYR A 81 4.07 3.86 -10.75
C TYR A 81 3.80 5.27 -11.32
N LEU A 82 3.01 6.08 -10.62
CA LEU A 82 2.64 7.41 -11.07
C LEU A 82 3.86 8.34 -11.23
N ARG A 83 4.84 8.25 -10.33
CA ARG A 83 6.10 8.98 -10.46
C ARG A 83 6.88 8.58 -11.71
N ARG A 84 6.96 7.31 -12.01
CA ARG A 84 7.61 6.81 -13.25
C ARG A 84 6.91 7.32 -14.50
N GLU A 85 5.60 7.46 -14.44
CA GLU A 85 4.77 8.01 -15.53
C GLU A 85 4.81 9.55 -15.58
N GLY A 86 5.58 10.21 -14.71
CA GLY A 86 5.71 11.66 -14.69
C GLY A 86 4.51 12.41 -14.14
N VAL A 87 3.56 11.73 -13.49
CA VAL A 87 2.37 12.33 -12.86
C VAL A 87 2.77 13.10 -11.61
N ARG A 88 2.37 14.35 -11.52
CA ARG A 88 2.72 15.28 -10.43
C ARG A 88 1.54 15.68 -9.57
N SER A 89 0.32 15.53 -10.06
CA SER A 89 -0.89 15.89 -9.32
C SER A 89 -2.01 14.86 -9.50
N VAL A 90 -2.71 14.58 -8.42
CA VAL A 90 -3.80 13.59 -8.39
C VAL A 90 -5.00 14.08 -7.60
N PHE A 91 -6.20 13.70 -8.04
CA PHE A 91 -7.39 13.68 -7.20
C PHE A 91 -7.56 12.28 -6.65
N VAL A 92 -7.73 12.16 -5.33
CA VAL A 92 -7.77 10.86 -4.65
C VAL A 92 -9.16 10.59 -4.08
N VAL A 93 -9.73 9.47 -4.49
CA VAL A 93 -10.86 8.83 -3.84
C VAL A 93 -10.30 7.62 -3.09
N GLY A 94 -10.07 7.77 -1.78
CA GLY A 94 -9.39 6.75 -1.01
C GLY A 94 -9.04 7.22 0.39
N SER A 95 -8.49 6.30 1.17
CA SER A 95 -8.12 6.51 2.56
C SER A 95 -7.07 7.61 2.78
N ALA A 96 -6.96 8.07 4.03
CA ALA A 96 -5.90 8.98 4.44
C ALA A 96 -4.50 8.38 4.22
N GLY A 97 -4.33 7.07 4.44
CA GLY A 97 -3.06 6.38 4.20
C GLY A 97 -2.65 6.37 2.73
N LEU A 98 -3.59 6.15 1.80
CA LEU A 98 -3.31 6.25 0.37
C LEU A 98 -2.87 7.68 -0.01
N ARG A 99 -3.57 8.72 0.50
CA ARG A 99 -3.18 10.12 0.29
C ARG A 99 -1.76 10.38 0.79
N ALA A 100 -1.46 9.93 2.02
CA ALA A 100 -0.14 10.12 2.63
C ALA A 100 0.99 9.42 1.84
N GLU A 101 0.80 8.22 1.31
CA GLU A 101 1.79 7.53 0.48
C GLU A 101 2.07 8.31 -0.83
N LEU A 102 1.04 8.88 -1.45
CA LEU A 102 1.18 9.71 -2.65
C LEU A 102 1.93 11.02 -2.36
N GLU A 103 1.58 11.72 -1.28
CA GLU A 103 2.24 12.96 -0.86
C GLU A 103 3.70 12.72 -0.46
N GLN A 104 4.00 11.65 0.28
CA GLN A 104 5.38 11.25 0.62
C GLN A 104 6.21 10.94 -0.64
N ALA A 105 5.58 10.47 -1.68
CA ALA A 105 6.22 10.28 -2.98
C ALA A 105 6.42 11.59 -3.77
N GLY A 106 5.98 12.73 -3.26
CA GLY A 106 6.09 14.03 -3.91
C GLY A 106 5.03 14.28 -4.99
N ILE A 107 3.90 13.57 -4.91
CA ILE A 107 2.74 13.79 -5.80
C ILE A 107 1.74 14.69 -5.07
N ALA A 108 1.36 15.81 -5.65
CA ALA A 108 0.40 16.73 -5.07
C ALA A 108 -1.00 16.13 -5.08
N VAL A 109 -1.66 16.04 -3.92
CA VAL A 109 -3.07 15.69 -3.84
C VAL A 109 -3.89 16.96 -3.92
N VAL A 110 -4.74 17.09 -4.95
CA VAL A 110 -5.52 18.30 -5.25
C VAL A 110 -7.01 18.01 -5.19
N ASP A 111 -7.78 18.96 -4.62
CA ASP A 111 -9.24 18.82 -4.48
C ASP A 111 -10.03 19.72 -5.44
N ARG A 112 -9.48 20.86 -5.83
CA ARG A 112 -10.16 21.90 -6.64
C ARG A 112 -9.50 22.20 -7.98
N GLU A 113 -8.25 21.88 -8.13
CA GLU A 113 -7.48 22.06 -9.34
C GLU A 113 -7.59 20.83 -10.24
N ARG A 114 -7.41 21.02 -11.55
CA ARG A 114 -7.43 19.90 -12.49
C ARG A 114 -6.24 18.95 -12.22
N PRO A 115 -6.50 17.71 -11.83
CA PRO A 115 -5.44 16.73 -11.61
C PRO A 115 -4.95 16.14 -12.95
N GLU A 116 -3.73 15.64 -12.96
CA GLU A 116 -3.22 14.83 -14.07
C GLU A 116 -3.79 13.40 -14.04
N ALA A 117 -4.10 12.89 -12.84
CA ALA A 117 -4.76 11.59 -12.69
C ALA A 117 -5.78 11.59 -11.55
N VAL A 118 -6.74 10.68 -11.65
CA VAL A 118 -7.67 10.32 -10.59
C VAL A 118 -7.28 8.94 -10.07
N VAL A 119 -6.97 8.86 -8.78
CA VAL A 119 -6.59 7.63 -8.09
C VAL A 119 -7.74 7.17 -7.23
N VAL A 120 -8.20 5.94 -7.44
CA VAL A 120 -9.33 5.37 -6.69
C VAL A 120 -8.86 4.12 -5.94
N GLY A 121 -9.00 4.16 -4.62
CA GLY A 121 -8.77 3.05 -3.70
C GLY A 121 -9.98 2.83 -2.80
N ALA A 122 -9.84 1.96 -1.78
CA ALA A 122 -10.91 1.76 -0.80
C ALA A 122 -11.04 2.96 0.15
N ASP A 123 -12.26 3.37 0.38
CA ASP A 123 -12.62 4.40 1.36
C ASP A 123 -13.99 4.07 1.95
N GLU A 124 -14.05 3.89 3.26
CA GLU A 124 -15.30 3.63 3.98
C GLU A 124 -16.18 4.89 4.09
N GLY A 125 -15.57 6.09 3.93
CA GLY A 125 -16.23 7.38 3.92
C GLY A 125 -16.67 7.87 2.53
N LEU A 126 -16.58 7.03 1.50
CA LEU A 126 -16.90 7.39 0.13
C LEU A 126 -18.32 7.94 -0.03
N GLY A 127 -18.43 9.20 -0.47
CA GLY A 127 -19.68 9.87 -0.75
C GLY A 127 -19.99 10.05 -2.24
N TYR A 128 -21.25 10.35 -2.55
CA TYR A 128 -21.67 10.65 -3.92
C TYR A 128 -20.85 11.76 -4.58
N LEU A 129 -20.49 12.79 -3.82
CA LEU A 129 -19.74 13.93 -4.35
C LEU A 129 -18.31 13.54 -4.75
N ASP A 130 -17.70 12.56 -4.11
CA ASP A 130 -16.37 12.09 -4.46
C ASP A 130 -16.39 11.35 -5.80
N ILE A 131 -17.40 10.51 -5.99
CA ILE A 131 -17.64 9.82 -7.27
C ILE A 131 -17.92 10.84 -8.38
N LEU A 132 -18.76 11.82 -8.11
CA LEU A 132 -19.11 12.86 -9.10
C LEU A 132 -17.89 13.68 -9.52
N ARG A 133 -17.05 14.09 -8.56
CA ARG A 133 -15.81 14.84 -8.84
C ARG A 133 -14.83 13.99 -9.63
N ALA A 134 -14.58 12.76 -9.19
CA ALA A 134 -13.70 11.81 -9.88
C ALA A 134 -14.15 11.62 -11.34
N SER A 135 -15.44 11.32 -11.56
CA SER A 135 -16.02 11.15 -12.88
C SER A 135 -15.83 12.38 -13.78
N ARG A 136 -16.06 13.59 -13.23
CA ARG A 136 -15.85 14.84 -13.97
C ARG A 136 -14.39 15.02 -14.40
N TRP A 137 -13.44 14.78 -13.51
CA TRP A 137 -12.02 14.90 -13.85
C TRP A 137 -11.59 13.88 -14.90
N ILE A 138 -12.05 12.64 -14.79
CA ILE A 138 -11.79 11.60 -15.81
C ILE A 138 -12.37 12.02 -17.16
N HIS A 139 -13.62 12.51 -17.17
CA HIS A 139 -14.26 12.99 -18.41
C HIS A 139 -13.51 14.18 -19.03
N GLN A 140 -12.85 15.00 -18.23
CA GLN A 140 -12.00 16.11 -18.68
C GLN A 140 -10.58 15.68 -19.10
N GLY A 141 -10.31 14.37 -19.13
CA GLY A 141 -9.08 13.80 -19.63
C GLY A 141 -8.01 13.50 -18.56
N ALA A 142 -8.35 13.55 -17.26
CA ALA A 142 -7.47 13.02 -16.23
C ALA A 142 -7.35 11.50 -16.36
N ARG A 143 -6.13 10.97 -16.21
CA ARG A 143 -5.90 9.52 -16.25
C ARG A 143 -6.60 8.83 -15.09
N PHE A 144 -7.31 7.74 -15.34
CA PHE A 144 -7.92 6.92 -14.28
C PHE A 144 -6.95 5.83 -13.83
N VAL A 145 -6.74 5.71 -12.52
CA VAL A 145 -5.90 4.69 -11.88
C VAL A 145 -6.66 4.06 -10.72
N ALA A 146 -6.94 2.78 -10.83
CA ALA A 146 -7.44 1.97 -9.73
C ALA A 146 -6.26 1.37 -8.96
N VAL A 147 -6.31 1.45 -7.63
CA VAL A 147 -5.22 0.98 -6.75
C VAL A 147 -5.31 -0.53 -6.55
N ASN A 148 -6.54 -1.06 -6.49
CA ASN A 148 -6.82 -2.49 -6.28
C ASN A 148 -8.19 -2.83 -6.87
#